data_f96d14fb34c72036ffed3719e03af7d9
#
_entry.id   f96d14fb34c72036ffed3719e03af7d9
#
_cell.length_a   1.000
_cell.length_b   1.000
_cell.length_c   1.000
_cell.angle_alpha   90.00
_cell.angle_beta   90.00
_cell.angle_gamma   90.00
#
_symmetry.space_group_name_H-M   'P 1'
#
loop_
_entity.id
_entity.type
_entity.pdbx_description
1 polymer ?
#
loop_
_entity_poly.entity_id
_entity_poly.type
_entity_poly.pdbx_seq_one_letter_code
_entity_poly.pdbx_strand_id
1 'polypeptide(L)'
;DAPALAKVAGVGHLHIKDERARMGLGSFKALGAAYVIARDAEDGNAKGRTYVTASAGNHGLSVAAGAQAFGARAVVYLADTVPEGFADRLRSFGAEVVRHGAIYEAAMAGAAQAATDNDWALLSDSSWPGYLDRPHTLMEGYLVLMQEAVAQMPSPPTHIFLQAGVGG
;
A
#
# COMPACT_ATOMS: atom_id res chain seq x y z
N ASP A 1 -6.96 20.02 12.97
CA ASP A 1 -6.39 21.35 12.99
C ASP A 1 -5.05 21.34 13.76
N ALA A 2 -4.06 22.11 13.27
CA ALA A 2 -2.71 22.19 13.82
C ALA A 2 -2.29 23.68 14.02
N PRO A 3 -2.90 24.37 14.98
CA PRO A 3 -2.72 25.83 15.11
C PRO A 3 -1.27 26.27 15.39
N ALA A 4 -0.50 25.47 16.13
CA ALA A 4 0.90 25.77 16.40
C ALA A 4 1.75 25.72 15.11
N LEU A 5 1.50 24.75 14.24
CA LEU A 5 2.18 24.63 12.94
C LEU A 5 1.69 25.71 11.96
N ALA A 6 0.41 26.06 11.99
CA ALA A 6 -0.14 27.16 11.18
C ALA A 6 0.59 28.46 11.48
N LYS A 7 0.81 28.76 12.78
CA LYS A 7 1.56 29.96 13.21
C LYS A 7 3.01 29.96 12.70
N VAL A 8 3.69 28.81 12.76
CA VAL A 8 5.08 28.68 12.25
C VAL A 8 5.13 28.86 10.73
N ALA A 9 4.14 28.29 10.03
CA ALA A 9 4.05 28.38 8.57
C ALA A 9 3.54 29.72 8.05
N GLY A 10 3.06 30.63 8.92
CA GLY A 10 2.50 31.93 8.52
C GLY A 10 1.18 31.85 7.76
N VAL A 11 0.38 30.79 8.02
CA VAL A 11 -0.93 30.56 7.39
C VAL A 11 -2.06 30.68 8.41
N GLY A 12 -3.28 30.97 7.93
CA GLY A 12 -4.45 31.14 8.81
C GLY A 12 -4.86 29.83 9.50
N HIS A 13 -4.91 28.76 8.72
CA HIS A 13 -5.26 27.42 9.20
C HIS A 13 -4.35 26.37 8.56
N LEU A 14 -4.07 25.32 9.32
CA LEU A 14 -3.37 24.12 8.84
C LEU A 14 -4.11 22.89 9.34
N HIS A 15 -4.61 22.07 8.43
CA HIS A 15 -5.23 20.79 8.74
C HIS A 15 -4.33 19.65 8.30
N ILE A 16 -4.25 18.59 9.12
CA ILE A 16 -3.47 17.39 8.83
C ILE A 16 -4.45 16.23 8.78
N LYS A 17 -4.50 15.51 7.65
CA LYS A 17 -5.16 14.22 7.54
C LYS A 17 -4.23 13.15 8.10
N ASP A 18 -4.55 12.65 9.29
CA ASP A 18 -3.72 11.68 10.00
C ASP A 18 -4.13 10.24 9.64
N GLU A 19 -3.26 9.56 8.93
CA GLU A 19 -3.46 8.17 8.49
C GLU A 19 -2.72 7.13 9.35
N ARG A 20 -2.13 7.52 10.48
CA ARG A 20 -1.37 6.60 11.35
C ARG A 20 -2.22 5.46 11.93
N ALA A 21 -3.50 5.69 12.10
CA ALA A 21 -4.44 4.68 12.61
C ALA A 21 -5.18 3.89 11.50
N ARG A 22 -4.94 4.20 10.22
CA ARG A 22 -5.67 3.59 9.10
C ARG A 22 -5.56 2.06 9.15
N MET A 23 -6.70 1.39 9.36
CA MET A 23 -6.81 -0.07 9.40
C MET A 23 -5.80 -0.77 10.35
N GLY A 24 -5.24 -0.06 11.33
CA GLY A 24 -4.18 -0.58 12.21
C GLY A 24 -2.81 -0.77 11.55
N LEU A 25 -2.65 -0.39 10.27
CA LEU A 25 -1.42 -0.64 9.49
C LEU A 25 -0.40 0.51 9.55
N GLY A 26 -0.80 1.67 10.08
CA GLY A 26 0.12 2.78 10.35
C GLY A 26 0.32 3.76 9.21
N SER A 27 -0.39 3.63 8.08
CA SER A 27 -0.29 4.55 6.95
C SER A 27 -1.45 4.46 5.98
N PHE A 28 -1.59 5.48 5.11
CA PHE A 28 -2.58 5.50 4.02
C PHE A 28 -2.39 4.37 2.98
N LYS A 29 -1.22 3.78 2.88
CA LYS A 29 -0.96 2.64 1.97
C LYS A 29 -1.92 1.48 2.22
N ALA A 30 -2.50 1.39 3.41
CA ALA A 30 -3.56 0.44 3.73
C ALA A 30 -4.76 0.51 2.77
N LEU A 31 -5.10 1.71 2.28
CA LEU A 31 -6.20 1.92 1.34
C LEU A 31 -5.93 1.38 -0.06
N GLY A 32 -4.66 1.31 -0.49
CA GLY A 32 -4.33 0.97 -1.87
C GLY A 32 -4.48 -0.53 -2.19
N ALA A 33 -3.58 -1.37 -1.68
CA ALA A 33 -3.57 -2.80 -1.99
C ALA A 33 -4.81 -3.51 -1.46
N ALA A 34 -5.30 -3.13 -0.27
CA ALA A 34 -6.53 -3.70 0.27
C ALA A 34 -7.74 -3.40 -0.64
N TYR A 35 -7.81 -2.21 -1.26
CA TYR A 35 -8.86 -1.88 -2.22
C TYR A 35 -8.81 -2.75 -3.49
N VAL A 36 -7.62 -2.96 -4.07
CA VAL A 36 -7.46 -3.86 -5.23
C VAL A 36 -7.96 -5.25 -4.90
N ILE A 37 -7.58 -5.80 -3.74
CA ILE A 37 -8.01 -7.13 -3.32
C ILE A 37 -9.51 -7.17 -3.03
N ALA A 38 -10.07 -6.12 -2.45
CA ALA A 38 -11.52 -5.99 -2.22
C ALA A 38 -12.31 -6.00 -3.54
N ARG A 39 -11.81 -5.28 -4.58
CA ARG A 39 -12.41 -5.30 -5.92
C ARG A 39 -12.36 -6.70 -6.54
N ASP A 40 -11.19 -7.38 -6.46
CA ASP A 40 -11.08 -8.77 -6.89
C ASP A 40 -12.07 -9.68 -6.10
N ALA A 41 -12.33 -9.39 -4.83
CA ALA A 41 -13.28 -10.16 -4.00
C ALA A 41 -14.75 -9.92 -4.38
N GLU A 42 -15.12 -8.69 -4.74
CA GLU A 42 -16.46 -8.37 -5.27
C GLU A 42 -16.75 -9.18 -6.54
N ASP A 43 -15.75 -9.37 -7.39
CA ASP A 43 -15.84 -10.17 -8.61
C ASP A 43 -15.71 -11.69 -8.35
N GLY A 44 -15.57 -12.12 -7.10
CA GLY A 44 -15.41 -13.53 -6.72
C GLY A 44 -14.00 -14.09 -6.97
N ASN A 45 -13.02 -13.25 -7.28
CA ASN A 45 -11.69 -13.64 -7.75
C ASN A 45 -10.59 -13.57 -6.68
N ALA A 46 -10.88 -13.20 -5.42
CA ALA A 46 -9.85 -13.07 -4.38
C ALA A 46 -9.61 -14.37 -3.61
N LYS A 47 -10.68 -15.09 -3.25
CA LYS A 47 -10.57 -16.27 -2.39
C LYS A 47 -9.66 -17.34 -3.00
N GLY A 48 -8.63 -17.74 -2.26
CA GLY A 48 -7.64 -18.72 -2.70
C GLY A 48 -6.60 -18.20 -3.70
N ARG A 49 -6.73 -16.96 -4.18
CA ARG A 49 -5.74 -16.33 -5.04
C ARG A 49 -4.48 -16.01 -4.26
N THR A 50 -3.33 -16.04 -4.93
CA THR A 50 -2.07 -15.58 -4.34
C THR A 50 -1.71 -14.21 -4.93
N TYR A 51 -1.52 -13.23 -4.04
CA TYR A 51 -0.96 -11.92 -4.40
C TYR A 51 0.51 -11.90 -4.03
N VAL A 52 1.35 -11.45 -4.97
CA VAL A 52 2.79 -11.34 -4.76
C VAL A 52 3.26 -9.90 -4.96
N THR A 53 4.17 -9.46 -4.11
CA THR A 53 4.76 -8.12 -4.17
C THR A 53 6.20 -8.13 -3.65
N ALA A 54 6.94 -7.05 -3.88
CA ALA A 54 8.22 -6.79 -3.23
C ALA A 54 8.12 -5.49 -2.43
N SER A 55 7.96 -5.59 -1.11
CA SER A 55 7.93 -4.42 -0.23
C SER A 55 8.10 -4.81 1.24
N ALA A 56 9.16 -4.31 1.86
CA ALA A 56 9.35 -4.41 3.32
C ALA A 56 8.46 -3.45 4.13
N GLY A 57 7.86 -2.47 3.45
CA GLY A 57 7.16 -1.35 4.08
C GLY A 57 5.63 -1.49 4.10
N ASN A 58 4.99 -0.33 4.15
CA ASN A 58 3.54 -0.22 4.32
C ASN A 58 2.72 -0.82 3.16
N HIS A 59 3.28 -0.88 1.94
CA HIS A 59 2.61 -1.53 0.83
C HIS A 59 2.54 -3.04 1.03
N GLY A 60 3.65 -3.70 1.40
CA GLY A 60 3.66 -5.12 1.72
C GLY A 60 2.69 -5.49 2.85
N LEU A 61 2.60 -4.65 3.89
CA LEU A 61 1.61 -4.83 4.96
C LEU A 61 0.18 -4.70 4.46
N SER A 62 -0.11 -3.77 3.56
CA SER A 62 -1.43 -3.61 2.95
C SER A 62 -1.82 -4.84 2.12
N VAL A 63 -0.88 -5.39 1.33
CA VAL A 63 -1.11 -6.64 0.58
C VAL A 63 -1.39 -7.79 1.53
N ALA A 64 -0.57 -7.96 2.58
CA ALA A 64 -0.74 -9.04 3.55
C ALA A 64 -2.09 -8.97 4.27
N ALA A 65 -2.43 -7.81 4.83
CA ALA A 65 -3.69 -7.61 5.54
C ALA A 65 -4.92 -7.75 4.64
N GLY A 66 -4.86 -7.19 3.42
CA GLY A 66 -5.93 -7.34 2.44
C GLY A 66 -6.13 -8.80 2.03
N ALA A 67 -5.07 -9.53 1.73
CA ALA A 67 -5.15 -10.95 1.39
C ALA A 67 -5.76 -11.75 2.53
N GLN A 68 -5.32 -11.55 3.76
CA GLN A 68 -5.88 -12.21 4.95
C GLN A 68 -7.38 -11.94 5.11
N ALA A 69 -7.81 -10.68 4.94
CA ALA A 69 -9.20 -10.27 5.12
C ALA A 69 -10.16 -10.94 4.12
N PHE A 70 -9.70 -11.22 2.91
CA PHE A 70 -10.51 -11.80 1.83
C PHE A 70 -10.20 -13.28 1.53
N GLY A 71 -9.49 -13.97 2.42
CA GLY A 71 -9.20 -15.41 2.27
C GLY A 71 -8.26 -15.73 1.11
N ALA A 72 -7.40 -14.78 0.74
CA ALA A 72 -6.33 -14.92 -0.23
C ALA A 72 -4.99 -15.20 0.46
N ARG A 73 -3.95 -15.50 -0.33
CA ARG A 73 -2.56 -15.62 0.14
C ARG A 73 -1.77 -14.38 -0.25
N ALA A 74 -0.82 -14.00 0.60
CA ALA A 74 0.16 -12.97 0.29
C ALA A 74 1.57 -13.57 0.32
N VAL A 75 2.35 -13.31 -0.72
CA VAL A 75 3.78 -13.65 -0.79
C VAL A 75 4.55 -12.35 -0.98
N VAL A 76 5.47 -12.06 -0.06
CA VAL A 76 6.22 -10.80 -0.06
C VAL A 76 7.72 -11.08 -0.20
N TYR A 77 8.27 -10.61 -1.30
CA TYR A 77 9.69 -10.69 -1.59
C TYR A 77 10.45 -9.55 -0.91
N LEU A 78 11.51 -9.88 -0.21
CA LEU A 78 12.39 -8.93 0.47
C LEU A 78 13.85 -9.15 0.05
N ALA A 79 14.58 -8.07 -0.11
CA ALA A 79 16.04 -8.17 -0.24
C ALA A 79 16.66 -8.78 1.02
N ASP A 80 17.78 -9.49 0.87
CA ASP A 80 18.48 -10.16 1.98
C ASP A 80 18.96 -9.17 3.05
N THR A 81 19.20 -7.92 2.64
CA THR A 81 19.65 -6.83 3.52
C THR A 81 18.55 -6.23 4.40
N VAL A 82 17.28 -6.54 4.16
CA VAL A 82 16.17 -6.01 4.97
C VAL A 82 16.21 -6.65 6.36
N PRO A 83 16.19 -5.85 7.45
CA PRO A 83 16.19 -6.39 8.82
C PRO A 83 15.02 -7.34 9.10
N GLU A 84 15.25 -8.38 9.89
CA GLU A 84 14.26 -9.44 10.14
C GLU A 84 12.97 -8.93 10.78
N GLY A 85 13.02 -7.89 11.61
CA GLY A 85 11.82 -7.29 12.20
C GLY A 85 10.76 -6.83 11.19
N PHE A 86 11.15 -6.46 9.95
CA PHE A 86 10.19 -6.17 8.87
C PHE A 86 9.53 -7.45 8.35
N ALA A 87 10.29 -8.52 8.20
CA ALA A 87 9.77 -9.82 7.80
C ALA A 87 8.79 -10.38 8.83
N ASP A 88 9.14 -10.29 10.11
CA ASP A 88 8.28 -10.74 11.21
C ASP A 88 6.96 -9.97 11.26
N ARG A 89 7.01 -8.66 11.02
CA ARG A 89 5.80 -7.85 10.92
C ARG A 89 4.90 -8.27 9.75
N LEU A 90 5.45 -8.59 8.60
CA LEU A 90 4.69 -9.12 7.45
C LEU A 90 4.07 -10.49 7.77
N ARG A 91 4.83 -11.39 8.40
CA ARG A 91 4.34 -12.70 8.84
C ARG A 91 3.20 -12.58 9.87
N SER A 92 3.25 -11.58 10.75
CA SER A 92 2.17 -11.35 11.73
C SER A 92 0.83 -10.99 11.08
N PHE A 93 0.85 -10.51 9.83
CA PHE A 93 -0.34 -10.30 8.99
C PHE A 93 -0.58 -11.47 8.01
N GLY A 94 0.00 -12.64 8.24
CA GLY A 94 -0.25 -13.85 7.47
C GLY A 94 0.50 -13.94 6.14
N ALA A 95 1.46 -13.05 5.86
CA ALA A 95 2.24 -13.12 4.64
C ALA A 95 3.32 -14.22 4.72
N GLU A 96 3.51 -14.93 3.61
CA GLU A 96 4.72 -15.68 3.34
C GLU A 96 5.81 -14.70 2.90
N VAL A 97 6.99 -14.80 3.50
CA VAL A 97 8.12 -13.92 3.18
C VAL A 97 9.22 -14.72 2.50
N VAL A 98 9.62 -14.26 1.32
CA VAL A 98 10.72 -14.83 0.52
C VAL A 98 11.88 -13.85 0.51
N ARG A 99 13.07 -14.31 0.89
CA ARG A 99 14.34 -13.55 0.74
C ARG A 99 14.87 -13.77 -0.67
N HIS A 100 15.15 -12.70 -1.40
CA HIS A 100 15.62 -12.81 -2.78
C HIS A 100 16.51 -11.63 -3.18
N GLY A 101 17.80 -11.91 -3.34
CA GLY A 101 18.79 -10.97 -3.80
C GLY A 101 19.19 -9.90 -2.78
N ALA A 102 20.26 -9.18 -3.09
CA ALA A 102 20.86 -8.22 -2.16
C ALA A 102 20.15 -6.87 -2.10
N ILE A 103 19.39 -6.51 -3.15
CA ILE A 103 18.76 -5.18 -3.31
C ILE A 103 17.30 -5.30 -3.68
N TYR A 104 16.57 -4.18 -3.53
CA TYR A 104 15.13 -4.11 -3.80
C TYR A 104 14.76 -4.52 -5.24
N GLU A 105 15.53 -4.09 -6.22
CA GLU A 105 15.32 -4.39 -7.64
C GLU A 105 15.35 -5.90 -7.92
N ALA A 106 16.25 -6.63 -7.24
CA ALA A 106 16.34 -8.08 -7.35
C ALA A 106 15.09 -8.73 -6.73
N ALA A 107 14.65 -8.27 -5.55
CA ALA A 107 13.45 -8.76 -4.92
C ALA A 107 12.20 -8.49 -5.79
N MET A 108 12.12 -7.32 -6.44
CA MET A 108 11.02 -6.98 -7.36
C MET A 108 11.03 -7.88 -8.60
N ALA A 109 12.21 -8.11 -9.20
CA ALA A 109 12.34 -9.02 -10.34
C ALA A 109 11.93 -10.45 -9.95
N GLY A 110 12.35 -10.92 -8.77
CA GLY A 110 11.94 -12.22 -8.22
C GLY A 110 10.44 -12.34 -8.01
N ALA A 111 9.79 -11.31 -7.49
CA ALA A 111 8.34 -11.26 -7.31
C ALA A 111 7.60 -11.30 -8.66
N ALA A 112 8.06 -10.54 -9.65
CA ALA A 112 7.48 -10.53 -11.00
C ALA A 112 7.67 -11.89 -11.71
N GLN A 113 8.82 -12.51 -11.58
CA GLN A 113 9.08 -13.85 -12.12
C GLN A 113 8.16 -14.88 -11.47
N ALA A 114 8.07 -14.89 -10.13
CA ALA A 114 7.19 -15.79 -9.41
C ALA A 114 5.71 -15.61 -9.78
N ALA A 115 5.28 -14.37 -10.03
CA ALA A 115 3.94 -14.09 -10.53
C ALA A 115 3.67 -14.81 -11.85
N THR A 116 4.62 -14.75 -12.78
CA THR A 116 4.52 -15.40 -14.10
C THR A 116 4.56 -16.93 -13.99
N ASP A 117 5.51 -17.46 -13.23
CA ASP A 117 5.76 -18.91 -13.15
C ASP A 117 4.63 -19.67 -12.46
N ASN A 118 3.90 -19.01 -11.56
CA ASN A 118 2.88 -19.64 -10.73
C ASN A 118 1.45 -19.12 -11.00
N ASP A 119 1.27 -18.26 -11.99
CA ASP A 119 -0.01 -17.57 -12.27
C ASP A 119 -0.53 -16.79 -11.04
N TRP A 120 0.38 -16.13 -10.32
CA TRP A 120 0.03 -15.30 -9.18
C TRP A 120 -0.25 -13.86 -9.60
N ALA A 121 -1.05 -13.18 -8.82
CA ALA A 121 -1.36 -11.79 -9.04
C ALA A 121 -0.23 -10.88 -8.53
N LEU A 122 0.59 -10.34 -9.42
CA LEU A 122 1.53 -9.29 -9.06
C LEU A 122 0.75 -8.06 -8.58
N LEU A 123 1.12 -7.52 -7.43
CA LEU A 123 0.52 -6.32 -6.84
C LEU A 123 1.61 -5.36 -6.38
N SER A 124 2.13 -4.58 -7.33
CA SER A 124 3.09 -3.50 -7.10
C SER A 124 2.38 -2.16 -6.96
N ASP A 125 2.94 -1.26 -6.16
CA ASP A 125 2.49 0.15 -6.05
C ASP A 125 3.19 1.09 -7.04
N SER A 126 4.03 0.54 -7.93
CA SER A 126 4.65 1.24 -9.04
C SER A 126 4.08 0.76 -10.37
N SER A 127 4.07 1.62 -11.38
CA SER A 127 3.61 1.31 -12.72
C SER A 127 4.76 1.37 -13.74
N TRP A 128 4.63 0.59 -14.82
CA TRP A 128 5.53 0.60 -15.96
C TRP A 128 4.77 0.21 -17.24
N PRO A 129 5.35 0.40 -18.45
CA PRO A 129 4.69 -0.02 -19.67
C PRO A 129 4.24 -1.50 -19.63
N GLY A 130 2.95 -1.73 -19.83
CA GLY A 130 2.32 -3.05 -19.73
C GLY A 130 1.82 -3.46 -18.34
N TYR A 131 2.08 -2.65 -17.30
CA TYR A 131 1.56 -2.86 -15.96
C TYR A 131 0.96 -1.56 -15.40
N LEU A 132 -0.28 -1.28 -15.78
CA LEU A 132 -0.96 -0.01 -15.46
C LEU A 132 -2.26 -0.21 -14.67
N ASP A 133 -3.04 -1.24 -14.96
CA ASP A 133 -4.40 -1.40 -14.44
C ASP A 133 -4.42 -1.56 -12.91
N ARG A 134 -3.61 -2.45 -12.35
CA ARG A 134 -3.55 -2.66 -10.90
C ARG A 134 -3.02 -1.44 -10.14
N PRO A 135 -1.92 -0.78 -10.56
CA PRO A 135 -1.50 0.47 -9.96
C PRO A 135 -2.55 1.58 -10.04
N HIS A 136 -3.30 1.66 -11.15
CA HIS A 136 -4.40 2.62 -11.29
C HIS A 136 -5.53 2.33 -10.28
N THR A 137 -6.00 1.09 -10.20
CA THR A 137 -6.99 0.68 -9.20
C THR A 137 -6.50 0.92 -7.77
N LEU A 138 -5.20 0.70 -7.52
CA LEU A 138 -4.58 0.97 -6.22
C LEU A 138 -4.66 2.47 -5.85
N MET A 139 -4.40 3.35 -6.82
CA MET A 139 -4.54 4.80 -6.63
C MET A 139 -6.00 5.23 -6.40
N GLU A 140 -6.97 4.55 -7.02
CA GLU A 140 -8.39 4.79 -6.74
C GLU A 140 -8.72 4.57 -5.25
N GLY A 141 -8.13 3.56 -4.63
CA GLY A 141 -8.28 3.31 -3.20
C GLY A 141 -7.83 4.49 -2.32
N TYR A 142 -6.83 5.26 -2.75
CA TYR A 142 -6.38 6.44 -2.02
C TYR A 142 -7.36 7.61 -2.07
N LEU A 143 -8.33 7.62 -2.98
CA LEU A 143 -9.36 8.65 -3.05
C LEU A 143 -10.21 8.73 -1.77
N VAL A 144 -10.32 7.63 -1.03
CA VAL A 144 -11.01 7.60 0.27
C VAL A 144 -10.39 8.60 1.25
N LEU A 145 -9.05 8.69 1.28
CA LEU A 145 -8.33 9.67 2.11
C LEU A 145 -8.78 11.10 1.80
N MET A 146 -8.84 11.45 0.51
CA MET A 146 -9.23 12.80 0.09
C MET A 146 -10.73 13.06 0.31
N GLN A 147 -11.59 12.08 0.03
CA GLN A 147 -13.02 12.18 0.29
C GLN A 147 -13.30 12.47 1.78
N GLU A 148 -12.64 11.71 2.67
CA GLU A 148 -12.76 11.96 4.12
C GLU A 148 -12.18 13.32 4.51
N ALA A 149 -11.02 13.71 3.96
CA ALA A 149 -10.42 15.00 4.26
C ALA A 149 -11.36 16.15 3.89
N VAL A 150 -11.96 16.12 2.70
CA VAL A 150 -12.93 17.14 2.26
C VAL A 150 -14.16 17.17 3.18
N ALA A 151 -14.70 16.00 3.56
CA ALA A 151 -15.86 15.93 4.44
C ALA A 151 -15.58 16.42 5.88
N GLN A 152 -14.32 16.29 6.34
CA GLN A 152 -13.91 16.66 7.70
C GLN A 152 -13.45 18.13 7.82
N MET A 153 -13.13 18.79 6.71
CA MET A 153 -12.73 20.19 6.72
C MET A 153 -13.92 21.13 6.85
N PRO A 154 -13.81 22.23 7.62
CA PRO A 154 -14.87 23.23 7.79
C PRO A 154 -15.09 24.09 6.54
N SER A 155 -14.09 24.17 5.64
CA SER A 155 -14.12 24.92 4.39
C SER A 155 -13.11 24.35 3.40
N PRO A 156 -13.27 24.58 2.08
CA PRO A 156 -12.28 24.16 1.09
C PRO A 156 -10.89 24.77 1.36
N PRO A 157 -9.81 23.98 1.24
CA PRO A 157 -8.46 24.48 1.42
C PRO A 157 -8.03 25.32 0.21
N THR A 158 -7.16 26.32 0.44
CA THR A 158 -6.50 27.07 -0.65
C THR A 158 -5.31 26.31 -1.23
N HIS A 159 -4.67 25.46 -0.44
CA HIS A 159 -3.50 24.68 -0.82
C HIS A 159 -3.60 23.27 -0.22
N ILE A 160 -3.16 22.29 -0.99
CA ILE A 160 -3.08 20.88 -0.58
C ILE A 160 -1.64 20.42 -0.80
N PHE A 161 -1.06 19.81 0.23
CA PHE A 161 0.28 19.22 0.16
C PHE A 161 0.16 17.71 0.31
N LEU A 162 0.70 16.99 -0.66
CA LEU A 162 0.76 15.52 -0.68
C LEU A 162 2.23 15.09 -0.69
N GLN A 163 2.55 14.06 0.09
CA GLN A 163 3.85 13.42 -0.05
C GLN A 163 3.85 12.54 -1.30
N ALA A 164 4.94 12.54 -2.03
CA ALA A 164 5.14 11.69 -3.17
C ALA A 164 6.58 11.13 -3.16
N GLY A 165 6.69 9.81 -3.10
CA GLY A 165 7.97 9.11 -3.24
C GLY A 165 8.05 8.47 -4.62
N VAL A 166 7.29 7.38 -4.83
CA VAL A 166 7.21 6.66 -6.11
C VAL A 166 6.02 7.11 -6.98
N GLY A 167 5.27 8.10 -6.55
CA GLY A 167 4.16 8.68 -7.32
C GLY A 167 2.82 7.95 -7.18
N GLY A 168 2.66 7.10 -6.18
CA GLY A 168 1.39 6.42 -5.88
C GLY A 168 0.49 7.23 -4.96
#